data_75b010a687e88c6ac0d2c82e3cfc5512
#
_entry.id   75b010a687e88c6ac0d2c82e3cfc5512
#
_cell.length_a   1.000
_cell.length_b   1.000
_cell.length_c   1.000
_cell.angle_alpha   90.00
_cell.angle_beta   90.00
_cell.angle_gamma   90.00
#
_symmetry.space_group_name_H-M   'P 1'
#
loop_
_entity.id
_entity.type
_entity.pdbx_description
1 polymer ?
#
loop_
_entity_poly.entity_id
_entity_poly.type
_entity_poly.pdbx_seq_one_letter_code
_entity_poly.pdbx_strand_id
1 'polypeptide(L)'
;VLVRLAESCPNIRAIKEAGGSVERVNQLRAALPEDFEILSGDDSLTLPFMSVGAVGVISVATNVIPAEVVTMIRHQLAGESAKALAIHRKYYPLFKDLFIEPNPVPVKFALARLGRMSSDVRLPLCEMTSASVQQLTKTLEKSGL
;
A
#
# COMPACT_ATOMS: atom_id res chain seq x y z
N VAL A 1 -11.33 -1.53 21.45
CA VAL A 1 -11.63 -0.15 20.98
C VAL A 1 -12.39 -0.19 19.67
N LEU A 2 -11.87 -0.81 18.59
CA LEU A 2 -12.45 -0.75 17.25
C LEU A 2 -13.89 -1.30 17.17
N VAL A 3 -14.17 -2.47 17.80
CA VAL A 3 -15.54 -3.04 17.88
C VAL A 3 -16.53 -2.02 18.45
N ARG A 4 -16.17 -1.39 19.57
CA ARG A 4 -17.02 -0.35 20.19
C ARG A 4 -17.26 0.85 19.28
N LEU A 5 -16.25 1.25 18.48
CA LEU A 5 -16.41 2.34 17.50
C LEU A 5 -17.35 1.93 16.36
N ALA A 6 -17.18 0.71 15.83
CA ALA A 6 -18.05 0.20 14.78
C ALA A 6 -19.54 0.10 15.23
N GLU A 7 -19.77 -0.31 16.49
CA GLU A 7 -21.12 -0.43 17.07
C GLU A 7 -21.75 0.92 17.42
N SER A 8 -20.95 1.87 17.92
CA SER A 8 -21.47 3.12 18.49
C SER A 8 -21.43 4.31 17.51
N CYS A 9 -20.69 4.22 16.43
CA CYS A 9 -20.45 5.32 15.49
C CYS A 9 -20.76 4.87 14.05
N PRO A 10 -21.99 5.05 13.56
CA PRO A 10 -22.40 4.53 12.24
C PRO A 10 -21.67 5.15 11.06
N ASN A 11 -20.99 6.27 11.25
CA ASN A 11 -20.14 6.91 10.26
C ASN A 11 -18.72 6.32 10.16
N ILE A 12 -18.30 5.45 11.09
CA ILE A 12 -17.03 4.73 11.03
C ILE A 12 -17.28 3.40 10.34
N ARG A 13 -16.94 3.32 9.06
CA ARG A 13 -17.30 2.21 8.17
C ARG A 13 -16.10 1.34 7.78
N ALA A 14 -14.88 1.79 8.02
CA ALA A 14 -13.69 1.10 7.57
C ALA A 14 -12.50 1.33 8.50
N ILE A 15 -11.49 0.45 8.38
CA ILE A 15 -10.17 0.62 8.98
C ILE A 15 -9.07 0.47 7.93
N LYS A 16 -8.05 1.32 8.01
CA LYS A 16 -6.74 1.09 7.40
C LYS A 16 -5.88 0.29 8.37
N GLU A 17 -5.65 -0.99 8.05
CA GLU A 17 -4.79 -1.87 8.86
C GLU A 17 -3.36 -1.85 8.33
N ALA A 18 -2.45 -1.29 9.09
CA ALA A 18 -1.04 -1.10 8.75
C ALA A 18 -0.08 -1.73 9.78
N GLY A 19 -0.55 -2.70 10.55
CA GLY A 19 0.24 -3.41 11.56
C GLY A 19 1.13 -4.53 11.01
N GLY A 20 1.09 -4.78 9.70
CA GLY A 20 1.97 -5.76 9.04
C GLY A 20 1.64 -7.22 9.31
N SER A 21 0.46 -7.55 9.83
CA SER A 21 0.10 -8.91 10.24
C SER A 21 -1.21 -9.39 9.60
N VAL A 22 -1.13 -10.49 8.83
CA VAL A 22 -2.31 -11.19 8.29
C VAL A 22 -3.19 -11.72 9.44
N GLU A 23 -2.58 -12.18 10.53
CA GLU A 23 -3.31 -12.64 11.72
C GLU A 23 -4.16 -11.52 12.33
N ARG A 24 -3.65 -10.29 12.31
CA ARG A 24 -4.42 -9.13 12.78
C ARG A 24 -5.67 -8.90 11.92
N VAL A 25 -5.58 -9.09 10.59
CA VAL A 25 -6.74 -8.97 9.69
C VAL A 25 -7.78 -10.06 10.00
N ASN A 26 -7.35 -11.32 10.24
CA ASN A 26 -8.24 -12.40 10.67
C ASN A 26 -8.99 -12.04 11.96
N GLN A 27 -8.29 -11.54 12.98
CA GLN A 27 -8.89 -11.11 14.25
C GLN A 27 -9.90 -9.98 14.04
N LEU A 28 -9.60 -9.03 13.19
CA LEU A 28 -10.50 -7.93 12.86
C LEU A 28 -11.74 -8.45 12.13
N ARG A 29 -11.56 -9.33 11.14
CA ARG A 29 -12.69 -9.89 10.39
C ARG A 29 -13.62 -10.71 11.27
N ALA A 30 -13.07 -11.48 12.22
CA ALA A 30 -13.86 -12.23 13.18
C ALA A 30 -14.63 -11.38 14.21
N ALA A 31 -14.13 -10.16 14.51
CA ALA A 31 -14.66 -9.31 15.56
C ALA A 31 -15.56 -8.16 15.07
N LEU A 32 -15.52 -7.84 13.78
CA LEU A 32 -16.23 -6.72 13.19
C LEU A 32 -17.45 -7.17 12.37
N PRO A 33 -18.48 -6.32 12.21
CA PRO A 33 -19.59 -6.59 11.31
C PRO A 33 -19.11 -6.92 9.89
N GLU A 34 -19.86 -7.73 9.15
CA GLU A 34 -19.50 -8.19 7.82
C GLU A 34 -19.37 -7.03 6.81
N ASP A 35 -20.18 -6.00 6.97
CA ASP A 35 -20.19 -4.79 6.15
C ASP A 35 -19.12 -3.75 6.56
N PHE A 36 -18.35 -4.02 7.62
CA PHE A 36 -17.24 -3.14 8.02
C PHE A 36 -16.00 -3.44 7.17
N GLU A 37 -15.52 -2.46 6.41
CA GLU A 37 -14.43 -2.64 5.46
C GLU A 37 -13.06 -2.64 6.13
N ILE A 38 -12.18 -3.53 5.68
CA ILE A 38 -10.77 -3.57 6.07
C ILE A 38 -9.93 -3.26 4.84
N LEU A 39 -9.11 -2.23 4.93
CA LEU A 39 -8.19 -1.81 3.88
C LEU A 39 -6.74 -2.04 4.34
N SER A 40 -5.91 -2.63 3.49
CA SER A 40 -4.48 -2.70 3.76
C SER A 40 -3.87 -1.30 3.84
N GLY A 41 -2.97 -1.08 4.77
CA GLY A 41 -2.12 0.11 4.84
C GLY A 41 -0.71 -0.14 4.27
N ASP A 42 -0.47 -1.36 3.78
CA ASP A 42 0.82 -1.83 3.27
C ASP A 42 0.67 -2.39 1.85
N ASP A 43 1.37 -1.78 0.90
CA ASP A 43 1.32 -2.17 -0.51
C ASP A 43 1.74 -3.63 -0.73
N SER A 44 2.79 -4.08 -0.05
CA SER A 44 3.33 -5.44 -0.19
C SER A 44 2.45 -6.51 0.45
N LEU A 45 1.56 -6.14 1.37
CA LEU A 45 0.63 -7.04 2.05
C LEU A 45 -0.80 -6.97 1.52
N THR A 46 -1.06 -6.18 0.48
CA THR A 46 -2.41 -5.99 -0.07
C THR A 46 -3.07 -7.31 -0.43
N LEU A 47 -2.44 -8.14 -1.27
CA LEU A 47 -3.03 -9.43 -1.68
C LEU A 47 -3.16 -10.43 -0.52
N PRO A 48 -2.15 -10.63 0.36
CA PRO A 48 -2.31 -11.43 1.57
C PRO A 48 -3.48 -10.98 2.45
N PHE A 49 -3.67 -9.68 2.66
CA PHE A 49 -4.79 -9.17 3.45
C PHE A 49 -6.12 -9.38 2.74
N MET A 50 -6.18 -9.20 1.43
CA MET A 50 -7.39 -9.45 0.63
C MET A 50 -7.78 -10.95 0.64
N SER A 51 -6.82 -11.87 0.75
CA SER A 51 -7.11 -13.31 0.85
C SER A 51 -7.82 -13.70 2.15
N VAL A 52 -7.78 -12.85 3.17
CA VAL A 52 -8.42 -13.06 4.47
C VAL A 52 -9.50 -12.00 4.78
N GLY A 53 -10.01 -11.30 3.77
CA GLY A 53 -11.21 -10.46 3.87
C GLY A 53 -10.98 -8.94 3.88
N ALA A 54 -9.78 -8.44 3.58
CA ALA A 54 -9.62 -7.03 3.21
C ALA A 54 -10.16 -6.78 1.80
N VAL A 55 -10.67 -5.57 1.55
CA VAL A 55 -11.32 -5.20 0.29
C VAL A 55 -10.48 -4.32 -0.63
N GLY A 56 -9.29 -3.91 -0.18
CA GLY A 56 -8.41 -3.04 -0.97
C GLY A 56 -7.24 -2.50 -0.15
N VAL A 57 -6.68 -1.37 -0.59
CA VAL A 57 -5.49 -0.75 0.02
C VAL A 57 -5.59 0.77 0.05
N ILE A 58 -5.05 1.38 1.09
CA ILE A 58 -4.69 2.80 1.14
C ILE A 58 -3.17 2.86 0.92
N SER A 59 -2.79 3.04 -0.31
CA SER A 59 -1.48 2.73 -0.89
C SER A 59 -0.56 3.96 -0.96
N VAL A 60 0.73 3.75 -0.81
CA VAL A 60 1.78 4.71 -1.20
C VAL A 60 2.12 4.56 -2.68
N ALA A 61 2.19 3.33 -3.19
CA ALA A 61 2.55 3.04 -4.57
C ALA A 61 1.55 3.60 -5.61
N THR A 62 0.28 3.79 -5.23
CA THR A 62 -0.72 4.42 -6.11
C THR A 62 -0.38 5.86 -6.50
N ASN A 63 0.50 6.55 -5.79
CA ASN A 63 1.00 7.85 -6.24
C ASN A 63 1.90 7.73 -7.49
N VAL A 64 2.56 6.59 -7.67
CA VAL A 64 3.53 6.33 -8.75
C VAL A 64 2.89 5.51 -9.86
N ILE A 65 2.20 4.42 -9.52
CA ILE A 65 1.60 3.43 -10.43
C ILE A 65 0.11 3.19 -10.11
N PRO A 66 -0.77 4.20 -10.20
CA PRO A 66 -2.17 4.06 -9.80
C PRO A 66 -2.93 3.02 -10.61
N ALA A 67 -2.73 2.97 -11.93
CA ALA A 67 -3.45 2.09 -12.82
C ALA A 67 -3.15 0.61 -12.54
N GLU A 68 -1.90 0.28 -12.28
CA GLU A 68 -1.43 -1.07 -11.99
C GLU A 68 -1.96 -1.59 -10.65
N VAL A 69 -1.91 -0.76 -9.61
CA VAL A 69 -2.45 -1.14 -8.29
C VAL A 69 -3.97 -1.31 -8.36
N VAL A 70 -4.70 -0.41 -9.02
CA VAL A 70 -6.15 -0.55 -9.21
C VAL A 70 -6.47 -1.82 -10.00
N THR A 71 -5.72 -2.13 -11.05
CA THR A 71 -5.91 -3.34 -11.87
C THR A 71 -5.64 -4.61 -11.04
N MET A 72 -4.59 -4.60 -10.22
CA MET A 72 -4.27 -5.70 -9.30
C MET A 72 -5.43 -6.00 -8.36
N ILE A 73 -5.99 -4.96 -7.73
CA ILE A 73 -7.11 -5.10 -6.79
C ILE A 73 -8.37 -5.60 -7.51
N ARG A 74 -8.69 -5.05 -8.69
CA ARG A 74 -9.84 -5.49 -9.49
C ARG A 74 -9.75 -6.96 -9.86
N HIS A 75 -8.58 -7.45 -10.30
CA HIS A 75 -8.37 -8.86 -10.56
C HIS A 75 -8.58 -9.72 -9.30
N GLN A 76 -8.07 -9.27 -8.15
CA GLN A 76 -8.25 -10.01 -6.90
C GLN A 76 -9.72 -10.08 -6.49
N LEU A 77 -10.47 -8.98 -6.58
CA LEU A 77 -11.92 -8.93 -6.28
C LEU A 77 -12.74 -9.77 -7.25
N ALA A 78 -12.30 -9.89 -8.50
CA ALA A 78 -12.93 -10.74 -9.53
C ALA A 78 -12.58 -12.23 -9.40
N GLY A 79 -11.79 -12.65 -8.39
CA GLY A 79 -11.33 -14.04 -8.24
C GLY A 79 -10.19 -14.44 -9.18
N GLU A 80 -9.66 -13.50 -9.96
CA GLU A 80 -8.56 -13.71 -10.92
C GLU A 80 -7.18 -13.61 -10.22
N SER A 81 -6.99 -14.36 -9.14
CA SER A 81 -5.82 -14.23 -8.25
C SER A 81 -4.48 -14.42 -8.96
N ALA A 82 -4.41 -15.25 -9.99
CA ALA A 82 -3.18 -15.44 -10.77
C ALA A 82 -2.76 -14.16 -11.51
N LYS A 83 -3.72 -13.39 -12.05
CA LYS A 83 -3.46 -12.11 -12.71
C LYS A 83 -3.05 -11.04 -11.69
N ALA A 84 -3.74 -10.97 -10.56
CA ALA A 84 -3.38 -10.09 -9.46
C ALA A 84 -1.96 -10.36 -8.95
N LEU A 85 -1.62 -11.64 -8.76
CA LEU A 85 -0.29 -12.06 -8.30
C LEU A 85 0.82 -11.71 -9.30
N ALA A 86 0.56 -11.79 -10.60
CA ALA A 86 1.52 -11.40 -11.64
C ALA A 86 1.89 -9.90 -11.54
N ILE A 87 0.89 -9.03 -11.35
CA ILE A 87 1.11 -7.59 -11.13
C ILE A 87 1.86 -7.36 -9.82
N HIS A 88 1.43 -8.00 -8.73
CA HIS A 88 2.09 -7.91 -7.44
C HIS A 88 3.59 -8.25 -7.52
N ARG A 89 3.92 -9.38 -8.14
CA ARG A 89 5.32 -9.83 -8.28
C ARG A 89 6.16 -8.85 -9.11
N LYS A 90 5.59 -8.29 -10.18
CA LYS A 90 6.27 -7.30 -11.01
C LYS A 90 6.66 -6.07 -10.21
N TYR A 91 5.75 -5.56 -9.37
CA TYR A 91 5.92 -4.31 -8.64
C TYR A 91 6.33 -4.49 -7.16
N TYR A 92 6.50 -5.73 -6.68
CA TYR A 92 6.92 -5.99 -5.32
C TYR A 92 8.22 -5.27 -4.91
N PRO A 93 9.28 -5.21 -5.75
CA PRO A 93 10.47 -4.41 -5.42
C PRO A 93 10.14 -2.93 -5.19
N LEU A 94 9.25 -2.35 -6.01
CA LEU A 94 8.82 -0.97 -5.84
C LEU A 94 8.03 -0.78 -4.53
N PHE A 95 7.13 -1.70 -4.20
CA PHE A 95 6.39 -1.66 -2.92
C PHE A 95 7.34 -1.65 -1.72
N LYS A 96 8.46 -2.35 -1.78
CA LYS A 96 9.47 -2.36 -0.71
C LYS A 96 10.32 -1.10 -0.71
N ASP A 97 10.79 -0.68 -1.86
CA ASP A 97 11.74 0.43 -1.96
C ASP A 97 11.10 1.81 -1.74
N LEU A 98 9.78 1.93 -1.89
CA LEU A 98 9.03 3.12 -1.46
C LEU A 98 8.99 3.31 0.08
N PHE A 99 9.48 2.31 0.84
CA PHE A 99 9.64 2.34 2.30
C PHE A 99 11.10 2.10 2.74
N ILE A 100 12.07 2.25 1.85
CA ILE A 100 13.50 2.09 2.16
C ILE A 100 14.00 3.13 3.17
N GLU A 101 13.34 4.27 3.21
CA GLU A 101 13.47 5.33 4.21
C GLU A 101 12.07 5.78 4.67
N PRO A 102 11.96 6.64 5.71
CA PRO A 102 10.66 7.05 6.22
C PRO A 102 9.75 7.67 5.15
N ASN A 103 8.53 7.15 5.01
CA ASN A 103 7.51 7.73 4.15
C ASN A 103 7.16 9.17 4.67
N PRO A 104 7.00 10.18 3.80
CA PRO A 104 6.86 10.12 2.34
C PRO A 104 8.13 10.40 1.52
N VAL A 105 9.32 10.30 2.10
CA VAL A 105 10.57 10.72 1.42
C VAL A 105 10.80 9.94 0.12
N PRO A 106 10.78 8.58 0.10
CA PRO A 106 11.03 7.82 -1.13
C PRO A 106 9.96 8.03 -2.22
N VAL A 107 8.68 8.13 -1.86
CA VAL A 107 7.62 8.35 -2.84
C VAL A 107 7.70 9.75 -3.47
N LYS A 108 8.08 10.79 -2.69
CA LYS A 108 8.31 12.13 -3.22
C LYS A 108 9.52 12.17 -4.15
N PHE A 109 10.61 11.47 -3.81
CA PHE A 109 11.74 11.30 -4.70
C PHE A 109 11.33 10.63 -6.01
N ALA A 110 10.57 9.52 -5.96
CA ALA A 110 10.09 8.83 -7.15
C ALA A 110 9.25 9.75 -8.06
N LEU A 111 8.32 10.52 -7.47
CA LEU A 111 7.48 11.47 -8.21
C LEU A 111 8.28 12.63 -8.80
N ALA A 112 9.30 13.14 -8.09
CA ALA A 112 10.19 14.18 -8.61
C ALA A 112 11.00 13.68 -9.80
N ARG A 113 11.52 12.46 -9.74
CA ARG A 113 12.22 11.82 -10.85
C ARG A 113 11.33 11.63 -12.09
N LEU A 114 10.03 11.40 -11.88
CA LEU A 114 9.01 11.34 -12.95
C LEU A 114 8.52 12.73 -13.41
N GLY A 115 9.08 13.82 -12.89
CA GLY A 115 8.69 15.19 -13.24
C GLY A 115 7.30 15.61 -12.78
N ARG A 116 6.74 14.92 -11.76
CA ARG A 116 5.36 15.15 -11.29
C ARG A 116 5.25 16.09 -10.10
N MET A 117 6.32 16.28 -9.33
CA MET A 117 6.39 17.20 -8.20
C MET A 117 7.83 17.47 -7.76
N SER A 118 8.03 18.37 -6.78
CA SER A 118 9.31 18.54 -6.06
C SER A 118 9.54 17.41 -5.05
N SER A 119 10.80 17.05 -4.80
CA SER A 119 11.18 16.10 -3.74
C SER A 119 11.23 16.69 -2.35
N ASP A 120 11.00 18.00 -2.18
CA ASP A 120 11.12 18.71 -0.91
C ASP A 120 10.29 18.07 0.20
N VAL A 121 10.89 17.96 1.37
CA VAL A 121 10.24 17.44 2.58
C VAL A 121 10.38 18.45 3.72
N ARG A 122 9.45 18.43 4.66
CA ARG A 122 9.50 19.28 5.85
C ARG A 122 10.28 18.60 6.96
N LEU A 123 10.99 19.38 7.77
CA LEU A 123 11.63 18.89 8.99
C LEU A 123 10.61 18.17 9.89
N PRO A 124 11.00 17.10 10.58
CA PRO A 124 12.35 16.56 10.74
C PRO A 124 12.83 15.64 9.62
N LEU A 125 12.04 15.47 8.54
CA LEU A 125 12.46 14.67 7.40
C LEU A 125 13.56 15.38 6.61
N CYS A 126 14.44 14.61 5.99
CA CYS A 126 15.54 15.09 5.14
C CYS A 126 15.56 14.32 3.81
N GLU A 127 16.40 14.75 2.90
CA GLU A 127 16.62 14.05 1.63
C GLU A 127 17.15 12.63 1.84
N MET A 128 16.87 11.76 0.88
CA MET A 128 17.34 10.38 0.88
C MET A 128 18.87 10.30 0.85
N THR A 129 19.39 9.26 1.47
CA THR A 129 20.82 8.90 1.35
C THR A 129 21.15 8.51 -0.10
N SER A 130 22.41 8.72 -0.50
CA SER A 130 22.87 8.36 -1.85
C SER A 130 22.66 6.86 -2.17
N ALA A 131 22.78 5.98 -1.18
CA ALA A 131 22.54 4.55 -1.35
C ALA A 131 21.08 4.25 -1.65
N SER A 132 20.14 4.86 -0.90
CA SER A 132 18.70 4.70 -1.11
C SER A 132 18.25 5.31 -2.44
N VAL A 133 18.82 6.45 -2.84
CA VAL A 133 18.60 7.07 -4.15
C VAL A 133 19.00 6.10 -5.27
N GLN A 134 20.18 5.49 -5.20
CA GLN A 134 20.63 4.53 -6.21
C GLN A 134 19.73 3.29 -6.27
N GLN A 135 19.33 2.75 -5.12
CA GLN A 135 18.46 1.58 -5.03
C GLN A 135 17.10 1.88 -5.66
N LEU A 136 16.42 2.93 -5.23
CA LEU A 136 15.08 3.27 -5.72
C LEU A 136 15.11 3.64 -7.21
N THR A 137 16.16 4.33 -7.68
CA THR A 137 16.35 4.63 -9.10
C THR A 137 16.39 3.35 -9.94
N LYS A 138 17.21 2.36 -9.56
CA LYS A 138 17.27 1.06 -10.26
C LYS A 138 15.92 0.34 -10.27
N THR A 139 15.16 0.45 -9.18
CA THR A 139 13.84 -0.18 -9.07
C THR A 139 12.82 0.50 -9.97
N LEU A 140 12.82 1.83 -10.05
CA LEU A 140 11.97 2.58 -10.99
C LEU A 140 12.28 2.17 -12.45
N GLU A 141 13.54 2.18 -12.85
CA GLU A 141 13.98 1.80 -14.21
C GLU A 141 13.56 0.35 -14.56
N LYS A 142 13.75 -0.61 -13.64
CA LYS A 142 13.31 -2.01 -13.83
C LYS A 142 11.79 -2.15 -13.90
N SER A 143 11.05 -1.23 -13.31
CA SER A 143 9.59 -1.19 -13.35
C SER A 143 9.05 -0.53 -14.63
N GLY A 144 9.93 0.05 -15.46
CA GLY A 144 9.56 0.78 -16.68
C GLY A 144 9.10 2.22 -16.42
N LEU A 145 9.64 2.85 -15.37
CA LEU A 145 9.29 4.19 -14.89
C LEU A 145 10.47 5.15 -15.03
#